data_a99eda53361f3d131349968fcde37658
#
_entry.id   a99eda53361f3d131349968fcde37658
#
_cell.length_a   1.000
_cell.length_b   1.000
_cell.length_c   1.000
_cell.angle_alpha   90.00
_cell.angle_beta   90.00
_cell.angle_gamma   90.00
#
_symmetry.space_group_name_H-M   'P 1'
#
loop_
_entity.id
_entity.type
_entity.pdbx_description
1 polymer ?
#
loop_
_entity_poly.entity_id
_entity_poly.type
_entity_poly.pdbx_seq_one_letter_code
_entity_poly.pdbx_strand_id
1 'polypeptide(L)'
;MDGSPKERSPNPIWGAFAEWHGRFSPEPNPRWVAYQSDEIGRNEIYLASFPDARRKLQVTAGGGTFPQWGPDGRELFYISGDGMLTVVGLRNGSEGLEPFSPWQLFPLAATSYIASPFQVAPDGERILVNQAQPNTELDVVVNWPLLLQRQAAQ
;
A
#
# COMPACT_ATOMS: atom_id res chain seq x y z
N MET A 1 41.87 -7.93 -8.18
CA MET A 1 40.59 -7.62 -7.56
C MET A 1 39.88 -6.64 -8.49
N ASP A 2 39.05 -7.19 -9.37
CA ASP A 2 38.29 -6.39 -10.31
C ASP A 2 37.07 -5.78 -9.60
N GLY A 3 37.22 -4.49 -9.31
CA GLY A 3 36.18 -3.67 -8.70
C GLY A 3 35.26 -3.01 -9.72
N SER A 4 34.88 -3.70 -10.78
CA SER A 4 33.90 -3.20 -11.72
C SER A 4 32.60 -2.89 -10.98
N PRO A 5 32.04 -1.66 -11.08
CA PRO A 5 30.75 -1.38 -10.51
C PRO A 5 29.75 -2.33 -11.17
N LYS A 6 29.06 -3.14 -10.35
CA LYS A 6 27.90 -3.92 -10.83
C LYS A 6 27.01 -2.93 -11.55
N GLU A 7 26.85 -3.08 -12.86
CA GLU A 7 25.86 -2.36 -13.63
C GLU A 7 24.54 -2.48 -12.87
N ARG A 8 24.05 -1.37 -12.38
CA ARG A 8 22.68 -1.31 -11.86
C ARG A 8 21.81 -1.59 -13.06
N SER A 9 21.22 -2.77 -13.09
CA SER A 9 20.12 -3.06 -13.99
C SER A 9 19.17 -1.86 -13.95
N PRO A 10 18.79 -1.26 -15.08
CA PRO A 10 17.82 -0.18 -15.06
C PRO A 10 16.60 -0.72 -14.34
N ASN A 11 16.30 -0.16 -13.18
CA ASN A 11 15.18 -0.62 -12.37
C ASN A 11 13.90 -0.20 -13.08
N PRO A 12 13.13 -1.13 -13.67
CA PRO A 12 11.97 -0.78 -14.49
C PRO A 12 10.80 -0.20 -13.69
N ILE A 13 10.92 -0.12 -12.36
CA ILE A 13 9.95 0.53 -11.48
C ILE A 13 10.13 2.05 -11.50
N TRP A 14 11.38 2.53 -11.72
CA TRP A 14 11.69 3.96 -11.72
C TRP A 14 11.56 4.51 -13.14
N GLY A 15 10.46 5.19 -13.42
CA GLY A 15 10.14 5.77 -14.73
C GLY A 15 10.31 7.29 -14.80
N ALA A 16 9.61 7.90 -15.76
CA ALA A 16 9.55 9.35 -15.93
C ALA A 16 8.53 10.02 -15.00
N PHE A 17 7.88 9.25 -14.15
CA PHE A 17 6.80 9.70 -13.26
C PHE A 17 7.28 9.75 -11.82
N ALA A 18 6.52 10.42 -10.96
CA ALA A 18 6.80 10.47 -9.53
C ALA A 18 6.31 9.17 -8.85
N GLU A 19 7.26 8.28 -8.53
CA GLU A 19 7.01 7.08 -7.74
C GLU A 19 7.40 7.31 -6.28
N TRP A 20 6.46 7.06 -5.37
CA TRP A 20 6.61 7.37 -3.96
C TRP A 20 6.13 6.21 -3.08
N HIS A 21 6.62 6.18 -1.83
CA HIS A 21 6.15 5.26 -0.81
C HIS A 21 6.22 3.77 -1.18
N GLY A 22 7.28 3.37 -1.89
CA GLY A 22 7.51 1.97 -2.22
C GLY A 22 7.61 1.09 -0.97
N ARG A 23 6.90 -0.06 -0.97
CA ARG A 23 6.87 -1.06 0.09
C ARG A 23 7.03 -2.45 -0.48
N PHE A 24 8.04 -3.18 -0.03
CA PHE A 24 8.17 -4.59 -0.36
C PHE A 24 7.09 -5.42 0.30
N SER A 25 6.65 -6.47 -0.38
CA SER A 25 5.80 -7.50 0.22
C SER A 25 6.52 -8.17 1.41
N PRO A 26 5.77 -8.61 2.44
CA PRO A 26 6.33 -8.89 3.77
C PRO A 26 7.09 -10.23 3.88
N GLU A 27 7.02 -11.09 2.88
CA GLU A 27 7.75 -12.36 2.89
C GLU A 27 9.28 -12.16 2.94
N PRO A 28 10.07 -13.11 3.50
CA PRO A 28 11.53 -12.99 3.65
C PRO A 28 12.28 -12.72 2.34
N ASN A 29 11.73 -13.21 1.22
CA ASN A 29 12.20 -12.91 -0.14
C ASN A 29 11.06 -12.20 -0.89
N PRO A 30 11.00 -10.88 -0.84
CA PRO A 30 9.92 -10.12 -1.44
C PRO A 30 9.77 -10.41 -2.94
N ARG A 31 8.54 -10.65 -3.37
CA ARG A 31 8.20 -10.90 -4.77
C ARG A 31 7.46 -9.75 -5.42
N TRP A 32 7.01 -8.80 -4.62
CA TRP A 32 6.25 -7.64 -5.07
C TRP A 32 6.70 -6.37 -4.39
N VAL A 33 6.49 -5.25 -5.07
CA VAL A 33 6.59 -3.90 -4.52
C VAL A 33 5.25 -3.21 -4.74
N ALA A 34 4.66 -2.67 -3.68
CA ALA A 34 3.55 -1.75 -3.77
C ALA A 34 4.09 -0.31 -3.77
N TYR A 35 3.60 0.54 -4.63
CA TYR A 35 4.02 1.94 -4.72
C TYR A 35 2.89 2.83 -5.24
N GLN A 36 2.98 4.13 -5.00
CA GLN A 36 2.11 5.09 -5.63
C GLN A 36 2.82 5.76 -6.80
N SER A 37 2.07 6.08 -7.85
CA SER A 37 2.57 6.78 -9.03
C SER A 37 1.50 7.69 -9.62
N ASP A 38 1.93 8.81 -10.18
CA ASP A 38 1.07 9.78 -10.87
C ASP A 38 1.06 9.60 -12.40
N GLU A 39 1.46 8.44 -12.90
CA GLU A 39 1.62 8.16 -14.32
C GLU A 39 0.37 8.38 -15.18
N ILE A 40 -0.81 8.36 -14.60
CA ILE A 40 -2.08 8.66 -15.28
C ILE A 40 -2.65 10.03 -14.92
N GLY A 41 -1.80 10.93 -14.38
CA GLY A 41 -2.17 12.32 -14.02
C GLY A 41 -2.77 12.46 -12.62
N ARG A 42 -2.83 11.40 -11.83
CA ARG A 42 -3.18 11.39 -10.40
C ARG A 42 -2.50 10.22 -9.71
N ASN A 43 -2.33 10.34 -8.39
CA ASN A 43 -1.77 9.25 -7.60
C ASN A 43 -2.69 8.03 -7.59
N GLU A 44 -2.15 6.89 -8.03
CA GLU A 44 -2.77 5.57 -7.92
C GLU A 44 -1.78 4.59 -7.30
N ILE A 45 -2.29 3.49 -6.75
CA ILE A 45 -1.47 2.41 -6.23
C ILE A 45 -1.25 1.36 -7.30
N TYR A 46 0.01 0.96 -7.41
CA TYR A 46 0.47 -0.10 -8.30
C TYR A 46 1.20 -1.18 -7.53
N LEU A 47 1.14 -2.39 -8.05
CA LEU A 47 2.01 -3.51 -7.69
C LEU A 47 2.93 -3.82 -8.87
N ALA A 48 4.21 -4.01 -8.60
CA ALA A 48 5.15 -4.52 -9.56
C ALA A 48 5.84 -5.77 -9.04
N SER A 49 6.08 -6.77 -9.92
CA SER A 49 6.87 -7.93 -9.55
C SER A 49 8.31 -7.52 -9.23
N PHE A 50 8.94 -8.18 -8.28
CA PHE A 50 10.32 -7.93 -7.89
C PHE A 50 11.15 -9.21 -8.03
N PRO A 51 12.41 -9.14 -8.53
CA PRO A 51 13.19 -7.91 -8.81
C PRO A 51 13.07 -7.34 -10.23
N ASP A 52 12.34 -7.97 -11.13
CA ASP A 52 12.39 -7.71 -12.56
C ASP A 52 11.29 -6.78 -13.10
N ALA A 53 10.30 -6.44 -12.28
CA ALA A 53 9.12 -5.62 -12.61
C ALA A 53 8.44 -6.01 -13.95
N ARG A 54 8.53 -7.29 -14.33
CA ARG A 54 7.90 -7.79 -15.58
C ARG A 54 6.38 -7.71 -15.53
N ARG A 55 5.82 -7.71 -14.32
CA ARG A 55 4.38 -7.58 -14.09
C ARG A 55 4.12 -6.30 -13.35
N LYS A 56 3.19 -5.53 -13.89
CA LYS A 56 2.67 -4.31 -13.26
C LYS A 56 1.17 -4.37 -13.24
N LEU A 57 0.60 -4.06 -12.10
CA LEU A 57 -0.83 -4.09 -11.86
C LEU A 57 -1.26 -2.80 -11.20
N GLN A 58 -2.26 -2.14 -11.75
CA GLN A 58 -2.93 -1.02 -11.09
C GLN A 58 -3.94 -1.57 -10.08
N VAL A 59 -3.83 -1.14 -8.82
CA VAL A 59 -4.71 -1.60 -7.74
C VAL A 59 -5.91 -0.67 -7.55
N THR A 60 -5.70 0.63 -7.72
CA THR A 60 -6.74 1.65 -7.51
C THR A 60 -7.10 2.33 -8.83
N ALA A 61 -8.34 2.85 -8.93
CA ALA A 61 -8.84 3.55 -10.10
C ALA A 61 -9.52 4.89 -9.76
N GLY A 62 -9.57 5.25 -8.50
CA GLY A 62 -10.20 6.48 -7.98
C GLY A 62 -9.27 7.33 -7.12
N GLY A 63 -7.96 7.12 -7.25
CA GLY A 63 -6.94 7.70 -6.40
C GLY A 63 -6.50 6.76 -5.28
N GLY A 64 -5.20 6.77 -4.97
CA GLY A 64 -4.63 5.99 -3.89
C GLY A 64 -3.26 6.51 -3.49
N THR A 65 -2.99 6.56 -2.19
CA THR A 65 -1.72 7.01 -1.61
C THR A 65 -1.32 6.17 -0.41
N PHE A 66 -0.03 6.19 -0.04
CA PHE A 66 0.52 5.54 1.15
C PHE A 66 0.22 4.03 1.25
N PRO A 67 0.61 3.22 0.27
CA PRO A 67 0.37 1.79 0.33
C PRO A 67 1.16 1.13 1.47
N GLN A 68 0.52 0.22 2.20
CA GLN A 68 1.15 -0.63 3.20
C GLN A 68 0.60 -2.04 3.12
N TRP A 69 1.49 -3.01 3.18
CA TRP A 69 1.11 -4.43 3.22
C TRP A 69 0.57 -4.81 4.59
N GLY A 70 -0.43 -5.67 4.60
CA GLY A 70 -0.74 -6.48 5.75
C GLY A 70 0.39 -7.49 6.03
N PRO A 71 0.55 -7.96 7.27
CA PRO A 71 1.70 -8.77 7.68
C PRO A 71 1.82 -10.11 6.97
N ASP A 72 0.75 -10.67 6.47
CA ASP A 72 0.73 -11.93 5.71
C ASP A 72 0.79 -11.76 4.18
N GLY A 73 0.83 -10.50 3.70
CA GLY A 73 0.89 -10.17 2.27
C GLY A 73 -0.41 -10.41 1.50
N ARG A 74 -1.51 -10.68 2.19
CA ARG A 74 -2.83 -10.91 1.57
C ARG A 74 -3.69 -9.67 1.49
N GLU A 75 -3.23 -8.58 2.06
CA GLU A 75 -3.95 -7.32 2.13
C GLU A 75 -3.01 -6.16 1.84
N LEU A 76 -3.56 -5.14 1.21
CA LEU A 76 -2.90 -3.88 0.99
C LEU A 76 -3.79 -2.76 1.50
N PHE A 77 -3.27 -1.96 2.40
CA PHE A 77 -3.90 -0.78 2.97
C PHE A 77 -3.44 0.45 2.22
N TYR A 78 -4.33 1.41 2.03
CA TYR A 78 -4.01 2.68 1.38
C TYR A 78 -5.04 3.74 1.75
N ILE A 79 -4.72 5.00 1.50
CA ILE A 79 -5.71 6.08 1.56
C ILE A 79 -6.27 6.27 0.15
N SER A 80 -7.59 6.11 0.01
CA SER A 80 -8.29 6.33 -1.25
C SER A 80 -8.41 7.82 -1.59
N GLY A 81 -8.75 8.12 -2.84
CA GLY A 81 -8.85 9.50 -3.32
C GLY A 81 -9.90 10.36 -2.60
N ASP A 82 -10.88 9.74 -1.96
CA ASP A 82 -11.90 10.38 -1.12
C ASP A 82 -11.48 10.49 0.37
N GLY A 83 -10.23 10.15 0.70
CA GLY A 83 -9.67 10.31 2.04
C GLY A 83 -10.07 9.23 3.04
N MET A 84 -10.43 8.04 2.56
CA MET A 84 -10.74 6.89 3.42
C MET A 84 -9.53 5.97 3.55
N LEU A 85 -9.21 5.53 4.77
CA LEU A 85 -8.36 4.36 4.93
C LEU A 85 -9.11 3.16 4.36
N THR A 86 -8.51 2.52 3.39
CA THR A 86 -9.13 1.44 2.60
C THR A 86 -8.21 0.23 2.62
N VAL A 87 -8.78 -0.95 2.66
CA VAL A 87 -8.06 -2.21 2.52
C VAL A 87 -8.57 -2.95 1.28
N VAL A 88 -7.65 -3.49 0.51
CA VAL A 88 -7.95 -4.38 -0.61
C VAL A 88 -7.31 -5.73 -0.36
N GLY A 89 -8.09 -6.78 -0.50
CA GLY A 89 -7.58 -8.14 -0.44
C GLY A 89 -6.81 -8.50 -1.70
N LEU A 90 -5.78 -9.33 -1.55
CA LEU A 90 -4.94 -9.84 -2.63
C LEU A 90 -4.95 -11.37 -2.61
N ARG A 91 -5.17 -11.97 -3.75
CA ARG A 91 -5.09 -13.43 -3.91
C ARG A 91 -4.12 -13.79 -5.02
N ASN A 92 -3.59 -15.00 -4.95
CA ASN A 92 -2.81 -15.54 -6.05
C ASN A 92 -3.75 -15.99 -7.18
N GLY A 93 -3.66 -15.34 -8.31
CA GLY A 93 -4.32 -15.73 -9.55
C GLY A 93 -3.38 -16.45 -10.50
N SER A 94 -3.87 -16.80 -11.67
CA SER A 94 -3.10 -17.49 -12.72
C SER A 94 -1.92 -16.67 -13.23
N GLU A 95 -2.03 -15.35 -13.20
CA GLU A 95 -1.03 -14.42 -13.72
C GLU A 95 -0.29 -13.64 -12.63
N GLY A 96 -0.48 -13.97 -11.36
CA GLY A 96 0.15 -13.28 -10.22
C GLY A 96 -0.86 -12.83 -9.18
N LEU A 97 -0.58 -11.74 -8.48
CA LEU A 97 -1.53 -11.18 -7.52
C LEU A 97 -2.70 -10.54 -8.25
N GLU A 98 -3.89 -10.79 -7.73
CA GLU A 98 -5.15 -10.18 -8.18
C GLU A 98 -5.81 -9.47 -7.00
N PRO A 99 -6.10 -8.16 -7.11
CA PRO A 99 -6.90 -7.47 -6.11
C PRO A 99 -8.37 -7.85 -6.25
N PHE A 100 -9.06 -7.89 -5.12
CA PHE A 100 -10.51 -8.05 -5.11
C PHE A 100 -11.16 -6.94 -4.27
N SER A 101 -12.47 -6.82 -4.30
CA SER A 101 -13.25 -5.69 -3.80
C SER A 101 -12.64 -4.94 -2.61
N PRO A 102 -12.31 -3.65 -2.73
CA PRO A 102 -11.78 -2.86 -1.64
C PRO A 102 -12.88 -2.56 -0.60
N TRP A 103 -12.46 -2.37 0.67
CA TRP A 103 -13.33 -2.02 1.79
C TRP A 103 -12.82 -0.74 2.43
N GLN A 104 -13.68 0.24 2.55
CA GLN A 104 -13.39 1.47 3.29
C GLN A 104 -13.56 1.21 4.79
N LEU A 105 -12.56 1.60 5.59
CA LEU A 105 -12.57 1.40 7.03
C LEU A 105 -13.10 2.64 7.76
N PHE A 106 -12.41 3.76 7.61
CA PHE A 106 -12.78 5.02 8.25
C PHE A 106 -12.10 6.21 7.55
N PRO A 107 -12.61 7.44 7.73
CA PRO A 107 -11.98 8.63 7.18
C PRO A 107 -10.59 8.85 7.78
N LEU A 108 -9.58 9.07 6.94
CA LEU A 108 -8.22 9.36 7.35
C LEU A 108 -7.57 10.32 6.36
N ALA A 109 -7.60 11.60 6.67
CA ALA A 109 -6.95 12.61 5.86
C ALA A 109 -5.43 12.52 6.00
N ALA A 110 -4.71 12.45 4.89
CA ALA A 110 -3.27 12.62 4.90
C ALA A 110 -2.90 14.06 5.29
N THR A 111 -2.29 14.23 6.45
CA THR A 111 -1.84 15.54 6.94
C THR A 111 -0.47 15.94 6.41
N SER A 112 0.24 15.01 5.77
CA SER A 112 1.57 15.20 5.19
C SER A 112 1.75 14.28 3.99
N TYR A 113 2.45 14.76 2.97
CA TYR A 113 2.85 13.93 1.83
C TYR A 113 4.16 13.17 2.07
N ILE A 114 4.85 13.46 3.17
CA ILE A 114 6.19 12.92 3.45
C ILE A 114 6.12 11.74 4.43
N ALA A 115 5.22 11.79 5.40
CA ALA A 115 5.06 10.77 6.43
C ALA A 115 3.78 9.97 6.22
N SER A 116 3.85 8.66 6.41
CA SER A 116 2.66 7.83 6.37
C SER A 116 1.71 8.21 7.51
N PRO A 117 0.43 8.50 7.23
CA PRO A 117 -0.53 8.87 8.26
C PRO A 117 -1.04 7.67 9.06
N PHE A 118 -0.65 6.46 8.70
CA PHE A 118 -0.99 5.25 9.46
C PHE A 118 0.13 4.21 9.37
N GLN A 119 0.09 3.24 10.24
CA GLN A 119 0.97 2.07 10.28
C GLN A 119 0.18 0.84 10.68
N VAL A 120 0.24 -0.21 9.86
CA VAL A 120 -0.31 -1.52 10.21
C VAL A 120 0.64 -2.23 11.17
N ALA A 121 0.13 -2.70 12.29
CA ALA A 121 0.93 -3.41 13.27
C ALA A 121 1.34 -4.82 12.75
N PRO A 122 2.46 -5.39 13.23
CA PRO A 122 2.93 -6.70 12.79
C PRO A 122 1.95 -7.86 13.07
N ASP A 123 1.04 -7.69 14.02
CA ASP A 123 -0.01 -8.67 14.32
C ASP A 123 -1.19 -8.62 13.32
N GLY A 124 -1.28 -7.58 12.50
CA GLY A 124 -2.39 -7.38 11.57
C GLY A 124 -3.73 -7.02 12.21
N GLU A 125 -3.77 -6.86 13.53
CA GLU A 125 -5.00 -6.59 14.27
C GLU A 125 -5.18 -5.12 14.65
N ARG A 126 -4.10 -4.35 14.57
CA ARG A 126 -4.06 -2.96 15.01
C ARG A 126 -3.52 -2.05 13.93
N ILE A 127 -4.08 -0.87 13.85
CA ILE A 127 -3.60 0.21 12.99
C ILE A 127 -3.32 1.41 13.87
N LEU A 128 -2.06 1.87 13.86
CA LEU A 128 -1.67 3.14 14.47
C LEU A 128 -2.01 4.25 13.47
N VAL A 129 -2.73 5.25 13.91
CA VAL A 129 -3.15 6.38 13.09
C VAL A 129 -2.47 7.65 13.61
N ASN A 130 -1.83 8.38 12.70
CA ASN A 130 -1.25 9.69 12.99
C ASN A 130 -2.17 10.77 12.44
N GLN A 131 -3.09 11.24 13.27
CA GLN A 131 -3.96 12.37 12.94
C GLN A 131 -3.45 13.64 13.66
N ALA A 132 -3.39 14.75 12.93
CA ALA A 132 -3.20 16.06 13.54
C ALA A 132 -4.48 16.45 14.27
N GLN A 133 -4.55 16.10 15.53
CA GLN A 133 -5.59 16.61 16.44
C GLN A 133 -5.07 17.87 17.13
N PRO A 134 -5.93 18.82 17.50
CA PRO A 134 -5.52 20.01 18.25
C PRO A 134 -4.89 19.68 19.61
N ASN A 135 -4.93 18.44 20.08
CA ASN A 135 -4.47 17.99 21.39
C ASN A 135 -3.39 16.88 21.36
N THR A 136 -2.65 16.71 20.29
CA THR A 136 -1.45 15.81 20.22
C THR A 136 -1.67 14.35 20.68
N GLU A 137 -2.82 13.76 20.47
CA GLU A 137 -3.07 12.35 20.79
C GLU A 137 -2.84 11.45 19.56
N LEU A 138 -2.22 10.29 19.79
CA LEU A 138 -2.09 9.22 18.79
C LEU A 138 -3.28 8.27 18.95
N ASP A 139 -4.03 8.07 17.87
CA ASP A 139 -5.12 7.11 17.86
C ASP A 139 -4.61 5.73 17.42
N VAL A 140 -4.99 4.71 18.17
CA VAL A 140 -4.75 3.31 17.82
C VAL A 140 -6.08 2.63 17.56
N VAL A 141 -6.31 2.23 16.31
CA VAL A 141 -7.48 1.43 15.94
C VAL A 141 -7.17 -0.03 16.15
N VAL A 142 -7.96 -0.70 16.99
CA VAL A 142 -7.82 -2.12 17.30
C VAL A 142 -8.97 -2.92 16.68
N ASN A 143 -8.71 -4.21 16.38
CA ASN A 143 -9.73 -5.14 15.85
C ASN A 143 -10.40 -4.68 14.54
N TRP A 144 -9.66 -4.03 13.65
CA TRP A 144 -10.18 -3.62 12.35
C TRP A 144 -10.87 -4.77 11.56
N PRO A 145 -10.47 -6.06 11.68
CA PRO A 145 -11.20 -7.16 11.03
C PRO A 145 -12.67 -7.25 11.47
N LEU A 146 -13.00 -6.84 12.70
CA LEU A 146 -14.39 -6.79 13.18
C LEU A 146 -15.18 -5.66 12.51
N LEU A 147 -14.53 -4.60 12.05
CA LEU A 147 -15.18 -3.53 11.31
C LEU A 147 -15.67 -4.04 9.94
N LEU A 148 -14.89 -4.89 9.28
CA LEU A 148 -15.28 -5.53 8.02
C LEU A 148 -16.51 -6.44 8.20
N GLN A 149 -16.55 -7.23 9.27
CA GLN A 149 -17.69 -8.12 9.55
C GLN A 149 -19.00 -7.35 9.79
N ARG A 150 -18.93 -6.18 10.41
CA ARG A 150 -20.11 -5.33 10.66
C ARG A 150 -20.65 -4.70 9.37
N GLN A 151 -19.78 -4.35 8.42
CA GLN A 151 -20.21 -3.77 7.14
C GLN A 151 -20.76 -4.83 6.19
N ALA A 152 -20.27 -6.07 6.25
CA ALA A 152 -20.78 -7.18 5.44
C ALA A 152 -22.17 -7.69 5.89
N ALA A 153 -22.65 -7.27 7.06
CA ALA A 153 -23.94 -7.66 7.63
C ALA A 153 -25.08 -6.64 7.37
N GLN A 154 -24.81 -5.56 6.63
CA GLN A 154 -25.78 -4.55 6.18
C GLN A 154 -26.03 -4.69 4.67
#